data_25a840a870e3fa2fe36e401068971e18
#
_entry.id   25a840a870e3fa2fe36e401068971e18
#
_cell.length_a   1.000
_cell.length_b   1.000
_cell.length_c   1.000
_cell.angle_alpha   90.00
_cell.angle_beta   90.00
_cell.angle_gamma   90.00
#
_symmetry.space_group_name_H-M   'P 1'
#
loop_
_entity.id
_entity.type
_entity.pdbx_description
1 polymer ?
#
loop_
_entity_poly.entity_id
_entity_poly.type
_entity_poly.pdbx_seq_one_letter_code
_entity_poly.pdbx_strand_id
1 'polypeptide(L)'
;AFELYPLSPDITEKLNYPALIAPSSESIFALLHQCEWNQKIAISPLFTLYKRHADLTRTSLEGIYDVVYFDAFAPEKQPEMWDEKIFREIFSHLSPGGILSTYCAKGEIRRRLQSVGFTVERLPGPPNGKREILRASKR
;
A
#
# COMPACT_ATOMS: atom_id res chain seq x y z
N ALA A 1 3.62 1.42 -6.45
CA ALA A 1 2.23 1.00 -6.18
C ALA A 1 1.83 -0.13 -7.11
N PHE A 2 0.96 -1.05 -6.63
CA PHE A 2 0.36 -2.13 -7.42
C PHE A 2 -1.14 -1.93 -7.46
N GLU A 3 -1.76 -2.08 -8.62
CA GLU A 3 -3.21 -2.04 -8.80
C GLU A 3 -3.61 -2.93 -9.98
N LEU A 4 -4.61 -3.77 -9.77
CA LEU A 4 -5.13 -4.67 -10.82
C LEU A 4 -6.26 -4.01 -11.63
N TYR A 5 -7.01 -3.11 -11.00
CA TYR A 5 -8.17 -2.43 -11.60
C TYR A 5 -8.02 -0.91 -11.49
N PRO A 6 -7.13 -0.28 -12.27
CA PRO A 6 -6.94 1.16 -12.24
C PRO A 6 -8.26 1.91 -12.44
N LEU A 7 -8.45 2.98 -11.67
CA LEU A 7 -9.60 3.87 -11.88
C LEU A 7 -9.48 4.55 -13.24
N SER A 8 -10.62 4.70 -13.93
CA SER A 8 -10.66 5.44 -15.19
C SER A 8 -10.41 6.95 -14.96
N PRO A 9 -9.90 7.65 -15.98
CA PRO A 9 -9.72 9.11 -15.91
C PRO A 9 -10.99 9.84 -15.48
N ASP A 10 -12.16 9.46 -15.99
CA ASP A 10 -13.46 10.06 -15.64
C ASP A 10 -13.78 10.01 -14.15
N ILE A 11 -13.22 9.03 -13.43
CA ILE A 11 -13.37 8.91 -11.98
C ILE A 11 -12.31 9.73 -11.28
N THR A 12 -11.04 9.63 -11.69
CA THR A 12 -9.94 10.31 -11.03
C THR A 12 -10.04 11.83 -11.12
N GLU A 13 -10.56 12.36 -12.22
CA GLU A 13 -10.82 13.81 -12.42
C GLU A 13 -11.90 14.37 -11.48
N LYS A 14 -12.79 13.52 -10.96
CA LYS A 14 -13.84 13.91 -10.01
C LYS A 14 -13.40 13.85 -8.55
N LEU A 15 -12.19 13.38 -8.27
CA LEU A 15 -11.65 13.32 -6.92
C LEU A 15 -11.24 14.72 -6.45
N ASN A 16 -11.73 15.14 -5.29
CA ASN A 16 -11.54 16.48 -4.76
C ASN A 16 -10.44 16.58 -3.68
N TYR A 17 -9.54 15.60 -3.61
CA TYR A 17 -8.46 15.56 -2.61
C TYR A 17 -7.59 16.84 -2.59
N PRO A 18 -7.17 17.42 -3.74
CA PRO A 18 -6.39 18.63 -3.71
C PRO A 18 -7.11 19.78 -3.01
N ALA A 19 -8.40 19.98 -3.30
CA ALA A 19 -9.19 21.03 -2.68
C ALA A 19 -9.32 20.88 -1.16
N LEU A 20 -9.34 19.63 -0.65
CA LEU A 20 -9.47 19.32 0.75
C LEU A 20 -8.15 19.36 1.53
N ILE A 21 -7.04 19.00 0.89
CA ILE A 21 -5.73 18.84 1.54
C ILE A 21 -4.84 20.06 1.30
N ALA A 22 -4.62 20.39 0.03
CA ALA A 22 -3.80 21.52 -0.38
C ALA A 22 -4.15 21.91 -1.84
N PRO A 23 -4.87 22.98 -2.08
CA PRO A 23 -5.22 23.42 -3.44
C PRO A 23 -4.02 23.58 -4.38
N SER A 24 -2.85 23.95 -3.83
CA SER A 24 -1.59 24.04 -4.60
C SER A 24 -1.07 22.69 -5.12
N SER A 25 -1.62 21.57 -4.68
CA SER A 25 -1.20 20.21 -5.10
C SER A 25 -1.98 19.67 -6.31
N GLU A 26 -2.88 20.44 -6.91
CA GLU A 26 -3.76 19.98 -7.99
C GLU A 26 -2.98 19.43 -9.20
N SER A 27 -1.94 20.12 -9.64
CA SER A 27 -1.10 19.68 -10.76
C SER A 27 -0.35 18.39 -10.46
N ILE A 28 0.16 18.24 -9.22
CA ILE A 28 0.85 17.02 -8.78
C ILE A 28 -0.16 15.87 -8.69
N PHE A 29 -1.34 16.11 -8.13
CA PHE A 29 -2.39 15.11 -8.03
C PHE A 29 -2.82 14.60 -9.40
N ALA A 30 -3.05 15.51 -10.36
CA ALA A 30 -3.36 15.14 -11.73
C ALA A 30 -2.24 14.29 -12.35
N LEU A 31 -0.98 14.69 -12.19
CA LEU A 31 0.18 13.95 -12.69
C LEU A 31 0.28 12.54 -12.11
N LEU A 32 0.03 12.35 -10.80
CA LEU A 32 0.05 11.03 -10.15
C LEU A 32 -0.96 10.06 -10.79
N HIS A 33 -2.12 10.56 -11.21
CA HIS A 33 -3.15 9.74 -11.86
C HIS A 33 -2.90 9.53 -13.35
N GLN A 34 -2.50 10.57 -14.07
CA GLN A 34 -2.36 10.58 -15.53
C GLN A 34 -1.06 9.95 -16.04
N CYS A 35 0.01 9.90 -15.19
CA CYS A 35 1.28 9.33 -15.62
C CYS A 35 1.16 7.85 -15.97
N GLU A 36 2.02 7.40 -16.90
CA GLU A 36 2.02 6.06 -17.45
C GLU A 36 2.19 4.96 -16.40
N TRP A 37 1.52 3.83 -16.63
CA TRP A 37 1.69 2.60 -15.86
C TRP A 37 2.93 1.84 -16.32
N ASN A 38 3.48 1.00 -15.43
CA ASN A 38 4.62 0.12 -15.67
C ASN A 38 5.92 0.86 -16.07
N GLN A 39 6.00 2.15 -15.76
CA GLN A 39 7.17 3.00 -15.95
C GLN A 39 7.49 3.77 -14.68
N LYS A 40 8.78 4.05 -14.47
CA LYS A 40 9.25 4.91 -13.40
C LYS A 40 9.19 6.37 -13.86
N ILE A 41 8.34 7.16 -13.25
CA ILE A 41 8.10 8.57 -13.61
C ILE A 41 8.59 9.48 -12.49
N ALA A 42 9.53 10.36 -12.80
CA ALA A 42 9.96 11.40 -11.86
C ALA A 42 8.85 12.45 -11.70
N ILE A 43 8.23 12.47 -10.54
CA ILE A 43 7.20 13.47 -10.18
C ILE A 43 7.85 14.76 -9.67
N SER A 44 8.96 14.62 -8.96
CA SER A 44 9.80 15.73 -8.49
C SER A 44 11.27 15.28 -8.41
N PRO A 45 12.23 16.18 -8.16
CA PRO A 45 13.63 15.79 -7.98
C PRO A 45 13.86 14.75 -6.86
N LEU A 46 12.96 14.66 -5.88
CA LEU A 46 13.06 13.76 -4.73
C LEU A 46 12.01 12.64 -4.74
N PHE A 47 11.14 12.58 -5.74
CA PHE A 47 10.05 11.59 -5.77
C PHE A 47 9.87 10.99 -7.16
N THR A 48 10.12 9.70 -7.26
CA THR A 48 9.82 8.87 -8.45
C THR A 48 8.65 7.93 -8.14
N LEU A 49 7.61 8.00 -8.96
CA LEU A 49 6.47 7.09 -8.89
C LEU A 49 6.65 5.92 -9.86
N TYR A 50 6.36 4.71 -9.37
CA TYR A 50 6.26 3.53 -10.21
C TYR A 50 4.91 2.84 -9.93
N LYS A 51 3.95 3.03 -10.84
CA LYS A 51 2.66 2.35 -10.80
C LYS A 51 2.77 1.06 -11.60
N ARG A 52 2.45 -0.08 -10.98
CA ARG A 52 2.40 -1.37 -11.67
C ARG A 52 0.95 -1.81 -11.85
N HIS A 53 0.53 -1.93 -13.10
CA HIS A 53 -0.75 -2.54 -13.44
C HIS A 53 -0.55 -4.06 -13.40
N ALA A 54 -0.75 -4.67 -12.26
CA ALA A 54 -0.46 -6.07 -12.03
C ALA A 54 -1.24 -6.64 -10.84
N ASP A 55 -1.50 -7.95 -10.93
CA ASP A 55 -2.05 -8.75 -9.84
C ASP A 55 -0.92 -9.14 -8.87
N LEU A 56 -0.92 -8.58 -7.66
CA LEU A 56 0.09 -8.88 -6.65
C LEU A 56 0.09 -10.36 -6.23
N THR A 57 -1.03 -11.07 -6.38
CA THR A 57 -1.11 -12.50 -6.03
C THR A 57 -0.36 -13.40 -7.02
N ARG A 58 -0.03 -12.87 -8.21
CA ARG A 58 0.63 -13.57 -9.32
C ARG A 58 1.94 -12.94 -9.77
N THR A 59 2.30 -11.81 -9.20
CA THR A 59 3.48 -11.03 -9.58
C THR A 59 4.49 -11.07 -8.43
N SER A 60 5.73 -11.44 -8.73
CA SER A 60 6.83 -11.32 -7.76
C SER A 60 7.21 -9.84 -7.58
N LEU A 61 7.55 -9.49 -6.35
CA LEU A 61 8.11 -8.18 -6.03
C LEU A 61 9.53 -8.07 -6.57
N GLU A 62 9.98 -6.86 -6.80
CA GLU A 62 11.34 -6.55 -7.26
C GLU A 62 11.96 -5.49 -6.35
N GLY A 63 13.23 -5.66 -6.02
CA GLY A 63 13.95 -4.72 -5.18
C GLY A 63 13.67 -4.88 -3.68
N ILE A 64 14.09 -3.89 -2.91
CA ILE A 64 13.94 -3.85 -1.45
C ILE A 64 13.16 -2.59 -1.08
N TYR A 65 12.28 -2.71 -0.12
CA TYR A 65 11.40 -1.63 0.36
C TYR A 65 11.65 -1.35 1.84
N ASP A 66 11.56 -0.10 2.22
CA ASP A 66 11.63 0.33 3.62
C ASP A 66 10.26 0.39 4.27
N VAL A 67 9.22 0.76 3.48
CA VAL A 67 7.85 0.87 3.96
C VAL A 67 6.88 0.29 2.94
N VAL A 68 5.95 -0.54 3.43
CA VAL A 68 4.82 -1.05 2.67
C VAL A 68 3.52 -0.59 3.31
N TYR A 69 2.72 0.18 2.59
CA TYR A 69 1.33 0.47 2.94
C TYR A 69 0.44 -0.60 2.31
N PHE A 70 -0.09 -1.49 3.14
CA PHE A 70 -0.91 -2.60 2.69
C PHE A 70 -2.40 -2.29 2.88
N ASP A 71 -3.02 -1.81 1.80
CA ASP A 71 -4.39 -1.29 1.79
C ASP A 71 -5.32 -2.09 0.85
N ALA A 72 -5.19 -3.43 0.86
CA ALA A 72 -6.10 -4.31 0.13
C ALA A 72 -7.54 -4.24 0.69
N PHE A 73 -8.53 -4.64 -0.09
CA PHE A 73 -9.90 -4.78 0.42
C PHE A 73 -9.95 -5.74 1.62
N ALA A 74 -11.00 -5.61 2.45
CA ALA A 74 -11.13 -6.41 3.67
C ALA A 74 -10.97 -7.92 3.39
N PRO A 75 -10.42 -8.71 4.34
CA PRO A 75 -10.16 -10.14 4.15
C PRO A 75 -11.38 -10.94 3.69
N GLU A 76 -12.58 -10.51 4.04
CA GLU A 76 -13.85 -11.14 3.61
C GLU A 76 -14.20 -10.83 2.14
N LYS A 77 -13.63 -9.77 1.58
CA LYS A 77 -13.87 -9.33 0.21
C LYS A 77 -12.78 -9.81 -0.74
N GLN A 78 -11.56 -9.92 -0.26
CA GLN A 78 -10.39 -10.25 -1.05
C GLN A 78 -9.42 -11.13 -0.24
N PRO A 79 -9.84 -12.36 0.15
CA PRO A 79 -9.07 -13.22 1.04
C PRO A 79 -7.68 -13.58 0.51
N GLU A 80 -7.53 -13.69 -0.81
CA GLU A 80 -6.27 -14.03 -1.49
C GLU A 80 -5.15 -13.02 -1.25
N MET A 81 -5.49 -11.75 -1.05
CA MET A 81 -4.50 -10.71 -0.72
C MET A 81 -3.95 -10.84 0.69
N TRP A 82 -4.68 -11.50 1.58
CA TRP A 82 -4.32 -11.67 2.99
C TRP A 82 -3.69 -13.04 3.28
N ASP A 83 -3.38 -13.80 2.24
CA ASP A 83 -2.71 -15.07 2.37
C ASP A 83 -1.28 -14.91 2.92
N GLU A 84 -0.81 -15.90 3.68
CA GLU A 84 0.55 -15.92 4.24
C GLU A 84 1.63 -15.83 3.15
N LYS A 85 1.35 -16.36 1.95
CA LYS A 85 2.25 -16.29 0.80
C LYS A 85 2.55 -14.83 0.42
N ILE A 86 1.54 -13.96 0.41
CA ILE A 86 1.72 -12.52 0.11
C ILE A 86 2.59 -11.85 1.17
N PHE A 87 2.32 -12.14 2.44
CA PHE A 87 3.13 -11.56 3.53
C PHE A 87 4.56 -12.07 3.54
N ARG A 88 4.79 -13.32 3.15
CA ARG A 88 6.14 -13.91 3.00
C ARG A 88 6.91 -13.24 1.87
N GLU A 89 6.25 -13.01 0.73
CA GLU A 89 6.81 -12.27 -0.39
C GLU A 89 7.20 -10.85 0.03
N ILE A 90 6.30 -10.12 0.69
CA ILE A 90 6.58 -8.78 1.21
C ILE A 90 7.73 -8.81 2.22
N PHE A 91 7.72 -9.76 3.16
CA PHE A 91 8.77 -9.89 4.17
C PHE A 91 10.15 -10.08 3.54
N SER A 92 10.25 -10.92 2.50
CA SER A 92 11.52 -11.17 1.82
C SER A 92 12.09 -9.91 1.15
N HIS A 93 11.20 -9.01 0.70
CA HIS A 93 11.55 -7.76 0.02
C HIS A 93 11.58 -6.53 0.93
N LEU A 94 11.40 -6.67 2.23
CA LEU A 94 11.63 -5.57 3.17
C LEU A 94 13.09 -5.50 3.60
N SER A 95 13.60 -4.28 3.75
CA SER A 95 14.90 -4.03 4.38
C SER A 95 14.89 -4.45 5.87
N PRO A 96 16.05 -4.72 6.49
CA PRO A 96 16.12 -4.84 7.94
C PRO A 96 15.58 -3.56 8.60
N GLY A 97 14.66 -3.70 9.55
CA GLY A 97 13.94 -2.57 10.14
C GLY A 97 12.76 -2.05 9.29
N GLY A 98 12.56 -2.58 8.08
CA GLY A 98 11.45 -2.20 7.22
C GLY A 98 10.08 -2.50 7.83
N ILE A 99 9.07 -1.76 7.42
CA ILE A 99 7.74 -1.73 8.04
C ILE A 99 6.65 -2.04 7.02
N LEU A 100 5.72 -2.92 7.40
CA LEU A 100 4.41 -3.04 6.77
C LEU A 100 3.36 -2.42 7.69
N SER A 101 2.56 -1.49 7.16
CA SER A 101 1.42 -0.89 7.86
C SER A 101 0.11 -1.27 7.16
N THR A 102 -0.90 -1.64 7.96
CA THR A 102 -2.24 -1.96 7.44
C THR A 102 -3.34 -1.52 8.39
N TYR A 103 -4.47 -1.10 7.83
CA TYR A 103 -5.67 -0.75 8.58
C TYR A 103 -6.36 -1.95 9.23
N CYS A 104 -6.08 -3.16 8.76
CA CYS A 104 -6.75 -4.37 9.22
C CYS A 104 -6.11 -4.91 10.50
N ALA A 105 -6.75 -4.63 11.65
CA ALA A 105 -6.27 -5.06 12.97
C ALA A 105 -6.84 -6.40 13.46
N LYS A 106 -7.38 -7.25 12.55
CA LYS A 106 -7.92 -8.56 12.90
C LYS A 106 -6.85 -9.48 13.49
N GLY A 107 -7.24 -10.23 14.51
CA GLY A 107 -6.35 -11.16 15.19
C GLY A 107 -5.77 -12.24 14.28
N GLU A 108 -6.53 -12.71 13.29
CA GLU A 108 -6.04 -13.67 12.30
C GLU A 108 -4.93 -13.09 11.42
N ILE A 109 -5.09 -11.85 10.94
CA ILE A 109 -4.08 -11.17 10.12
C ILE A 109 -2.82 -10.92 10.94
N ARG A 110 -2.96 -10.48 12.20
CA ARG A 110 -1.81 -10.35 13.09
C ARG A 110 -1.05 -11.66 13.23
N ARG A 111 -1.74 -12.78 13.44
CA ARG A 111 -1.09 -14.11 13.56
C ARG A 111 -0.40 -14.53 12.26
N ARG A 112 -1.00 -14.28 11.09
CA ARG A 112 -0.37 -14.56 9.78
C ARG A 112 0.90 -13.74 9.58
N LEU A 113 0.90 -12.46 9.93
CA LEU A 113 2.11 -11.63 9.89
C LEU A 113 3.19 -12.18 10.83
N GLN A 114 2.81 -12.55 12.05
CA GLN A 114 3.75 -13.13 13.03
C GLN A 114 4.32 -14.48 12.57
N SER A 115 3.52 -15.37 11.95
CA SER A 115 4.00 -16.66 11.44
C SER A 115 5.04 -16.53 10.34
N VAL A 116 5.01 -15.42 9.60
CA VAL A 116 6.00 -15.09 8.56
C VAL A 116 7.32 -14.55 9.14
N GLY A 117 7.31 -14.04 10.37
CA GLY A 117 8.50 -13.51 11.04
C GLY A 117 8.43 -12.03 11.42
N PHE A 118 7.32 -11.36 11.15
CA PHE A 118 7.15 -9.98 11.58
C PHE A 118 6.99 -9.85 13.11
N THR A 119 7.57 -8.81 13.67
CA THR A 119 7.16 -8.27 14.97
C THR A 119 5.98 -7.35 14.75
N VAL A 120 4.82 -7.66 15.35
CA VAL A 120 3.56 -6.95 15.06
C VAL A 120 3.05 -6.21 16.28
N GLU A 121 2.80 -4.92 16.11
CA GLU A 121 2.25 -4.03 17.11
C GLU A 121 0.86 -3.52 16.68
N ARG A 122 -0.01 -3.29 17.66
CA ARG A 122 -1.26 -2.55 17.48
C ARG A 122 -1.02 -1.10 17.84
N LEU A 123 -1.38 -0.21 16.94
CA LEU A 123 -1.30 1.23 17.16
C LEU A 123 -2.71 1.83 17.11
N PRO A 124 -2.92 2.97 17.80
CA PRO A 124 -4.16 3.72 17.61
C PRO A 124 -4.36 4.07 16.14
N GLY A 125 -5.58 3.92 15.67
CA GLY A 125 -5.97 4.36 14.33
C GLY A 125 -6.10 5.89 14.24
N PRO A 126 -6.33 6.43 13.05
CA PRO A 126 -6.53 7.87 12.87
C PRO A 126 -7.80 8.36 13.56
N PRO A 127 -7.84 9.62 13.97
CA PRO A 127 -9.04 10.23 14.52
C PRO A 127 -10.25 10.05 13.60
N ASN A 128 -11.40 9.67 14.14
CA ASN A 128 -12.64 9.39 13.40
C ASN A 128 -12.55 8.23 12.40
N GLY A 129 -11.50 7.43 12.42
CA GLY A 129 -11.30 6.26 11.57
C GLY A 129 -11.35 4.92 12.32
N LYS A 130 -10.56 3.97 11.88
CA LYS A 130 -10.40 2.67 12.57
C LYS A 130 -9.81 2.87 13.96
N ARG A 131 -10.34 2.13 14.95
CA ARG A 131 -9.83 2.18 16.33
C ARG A 131 -8.36 1.80 16.44
N GLU A 132 -7.94 0.79 15.68
CA GLU A 132 -6.58 0.24 15.69
C GLU A 132 -6.12 -0.04 14.26
N ILE A 133 -4.80 0.05 14.07
CA ILE A 133 -4.08 -0.39 12.89
C ILE A 133 -2.97 -1.35 13.30
N LEU A 134 -2.42 -2.14 12.36
CA LEU A 134 -1.23 -2.95 12.61
C LEU A 134 0.00 -2.31 11.96
N ARG A 135 1.09 -2.30 12.73
CA ARG A 135 2.45 -2.08 12.25
C ARG A 135 3.24 -3.37 12.43
N ALA A 136 3.76 -3.92 11.34
CA ALA A 136 4.55 -5.12 11.30
C ALA A 136 5.97 -4.77 10.84
N SER A 137 7.00 -5.06 11.64
CA SER A 137 8.40 -4.75 11.35
C SER A 137 9.23 -6.00 11.13
N LYS A 138 10.13 -5.96 10.14
CA LYS A 138 11.19 -6.95 9.92
C LYS A 138 12.39 -6.57 10.80
N ARG A 139 12.67 -7.39 11.80
CA ARG A 139 13.85 -7.22 12.65
C ARG A 139 15.03 -8.02 12.11
#